data_6edca79c3e56905553834239cca27310
#
_entry.id   6edca79c3e56905553834239cca27310
#
_cell.length_a   1.000
_cell.length_b   1.000
_cell.length_c   1.000
_cell.angle_alpha   90.00
_cell.angle_beta   90.00
_cell.angle_gamma   90.00
#
_symmetry.space_group_name_H-M   'P 1'
#
loop_
_entity.id
_entity.type
_entity.pdbx_description
1 polymer ?
#
loop_
_entity_poly.entity_id
_entity_poly.type
_entity_poly.pdbx_seq_one_letter_code
_entity_poly.pdbx_strand_id
1 'polypeptide(L)'
;KTMGRYFNYRAALCLNDDFLTKESVVIPKAYHSVFTENMTAHVIRMWDDYSYKINYPAKKVLPDLNDLIKRYNTIMFCPLHFQEQVIGYYAAVADDLLVNPGSFYYVQRLVESINQALENFRIEYLLRNANNELSLTHLIDPLTNIYNRRGYFERISELMLGNEKCNV
;
A
#
# COMPACT_ATOMS: atom_id res chain seq x y z
N LYS A 1 -0.74 -4.02 -37.39
CA LYS A 1 0.39 -4.80 -36.76
C LYS A 1 1.40 -3.92 -36.01
N THR A 2 1.19 -2.62 -35.85
CA THR A 2 2.16 -1.66 -35.29
C THR A 2 1.79 -1.15 -33.88
N MET A 3 0.63 -1.45 -33.35
CA MET A 3 0.21 -1.00 -32.00
C MET A 3 0.73 -1.87 -30.85
N GLY A 4 1.22 -3.08 -31.11
CA GLY A 4 1.63 -4.03 -30.06
C GLY A 4 3.04 -3.83 -29.50
N ARG A 5 3.84 -2.88 -29.99
CA ARG A 5 5.22 -2.64 -29.55
C ARG A 5 5.38 -1.55 -28.48
N TYR A 6 4.35 -0.75 -28.22
CA TYR A 6 4.51 0.46 -27.40
C TYR A 6 4.32 0.28 -25.89
N PHE A 7 3.94 -0.90 -25.40
CA PHE A 7 3.59 -1.08 -24.00
C PHE A 7 4.08 -2.39 -23.36
N ASN A 8 5.24 -2.88 -23.77
CA ASN A 8 5.84 -4.01 -23.06
C ASN A 8 6.61 -3.49 -21.84
N TYR A 9 5.88 -2.94 -20.85
CA TYR A 9 6.49 -2.57 -19.61
C TYR A 9 5.86 -3.32 -18.43
N ARG A 10 6.68 -3.58 -17.45
CA ARG A 10 6.30 -4.14 -16.16
C ARG A 10 6.44 -3.06 -15.10
N ALA A 11 5.44 -2.96 -14.25
CA ALA A 11 5.43 -2.02 -13.15
C ALA A 11 5.33 -2.74 -11.81
N ALA A 12 5.92 -2.16 -10.80
CA ALA A 12 5.80 -2.60 -9.42
C ALA A 12 5.55 -1.41 -8.51
N LEU A 13 4.57 -1.54 -7.63
CA LEU A 13 4.32 -0.63 -6.54
C LEU A 13 4.97 -1.23 -5.29
N CYS A 14 6.07 -0.65 -4.84
CA CYS A 14 6.84 -1.11 -3.69
C CYS A 14 6.54 -0.23 -2.49
N LEU A 15 5.93 -0.80 -1.46
CA LEU A 15 5.48 -0.07 -0.28
C LEU A 15 6.24 -0.54 0.97
N ASN A 16 6.51 0.38 1.86
CA ASN A 16 7.00 0.08 3.20
C ASN A 16 5.96 -0.75 3.96
N ASP A 17 6.40 -1.71 4.77
CA ASP A 17 5.47 -2.56 5.51
C ASP A 17 4.65 -1.77 6.54
N ASP A 18 5.15 -0.62 6.99
CA ASP A 18 4.51 0.25 7.97
C ASP A 18 3.73 1.43 7.36
N PHE A 19 3.54 1.49 6.03
CA PHE A 19 2.98 2.66 5.36
C PHE A 19 1.56 3.04 5.83
N LEU A 20 0.78 2.07 6.36
CA LEU A 20 -0.55 2.31 6.91
C LEU A 20 -0.54 2.75 8.39
N THR A 21 0.45 2.28 9.14
CA THR A 21 0.46 2.39 10.61
C THR A 21 1.38 3.47 11.12
N LYS A 22 2.32 3.94 10.29
CA LYS A 22 3.28 4.95 10.68
C LYS A 22 2.56 6.28 10.94
N GLU A 23 2.49 6.67 12.21
CA GLU A 23 2.03 7.99 12.57
C GLU A 23 2.94 9.05 11.94
N SER A 24 2.41 10.24 11.66
CA SER A 24 3.15 11.36 11.10
C SER A 24 4.37 11.65 11.98
N VAL A 25 5.50 11.15 11.59
CA VAL A 25 6.71 11.19 12.40
C VAL A 25 7.40 12.53 12.24
N VAL A 26 7.77 13.11 13.38
CA VAL A 26 8.87 14.03 13.51
C VAL A 26 10.05 13.54 12.67
N ILE A 27 10.49 14.35 11.71
CA ILE A 27 11.63 14.06 10.83
C ILE A 27 12.79 13.53 11.68
N PRO A 28 13.26 12.31 11.46
CA PRO A 28 14.42 11.81 12.21
C PRO A 28 15.60 12.70 11.88
N LYS A 29 16.21 13.32 12.87
CA LYS A 29 17.41 14.17 12.71
C LYS A 29 18.65 13.41 12.23
N ALA A 30 18.55 12.12 11.97
CA ALA A 30 19.62 11.27 11.48
C ALA A 30 19.18 10.60 10.17
N TYR A 31 20.11 10.43 9.24
CA TYR A 31 19.94 9.71 7.97
C TYR A 31 19.72 8.21 8.22
N HIS A 32 18.57 7.86 8.79
CA HIS A 32 18.13 6.49 8.85
C HIS A 32 17.49 6.11 7.51
N SER A 33 17.53 4.85 7.18
CA SER A 33 16.87 4.33 5.98
C SER A 33 15.42 4.79 5.94
N VAL A 34 15.02 5.43 4.85
CA VAL A 34 13.64 5.88 4.62
C VAL A 34 12.72 4.69 4.38
N PHE A 35 13.32 3.53 4.10
CA PHE A 35 12.62 2.29 3.81
C PHE A 35 12.69 1.35 5.02
N THR A 36 11.62 0.60 5.23
CA THR A 36 11.57 -0.49 6.22
C THR A 36 12.54 -1.61 5.83
N GLU A 37 12.89 -2.47 6.78
CA GLU A 37 13.78 -3.61 6.52
C GLU A 37 13.22 -4.53 5.44
N ASN A 38 11.91 -4.76 5.48
CA ASN A 38 11.16 -5.46 4.45
C ASN A 38 10.16 -4.52 3.79
N MET A 39 9.88 -4.79 2.54
CA MET A 39 8.92 -4.07 1.72
C MET A 39 7.99 -5.05 1.02
N THR A 40 6.83 -4.57 0.65
CA THR A 40 5.88 -5.32 -0.15
C THR A 40 5.82 -4.76 -1.57
N ALA A 41 6.13 -5.58 -2.58
CA ALA A 41 5.94 -5.24 -3.97
C ALA A 41 4.61 -5.78 -4.50
N HIS A 42 3.79 -4.91 -5.05
CA HIS A 42 2.63 -5.24 -5.85
C HIS A 42 3.04 -5.14 -7.32
N VAL A 43 3.30 -6.28 -7.95
CA VAL A 43 3.76 -6.33 -9.34
C VAL A 43 2.57 -6.41 -10.28
N ILE A 44 2.53 -5.52 -11.26
CA ILE A 44 1.46 -5.40 -12.25
C ILE A 44 2.05 -5.70 -13.62
N ARG A 45 1.46 -6.64 -14.34
CA ARG A 45 1.73 -6.90 -15.75
C ARG A 45 0.55 -6.40 -16.56
N MET A 46 0.75 -5.36 -17.35
CA MET A 46 -0.36 -4.69 -18.05
C MET A 46 -1.07 -5.56 -19.11
N TRP A 47 -0.47 -6.67 -19.55
CA TRP A 47 -1.01 -7.47 -20.65
C TRP A 47 -1.80 -8.71 -20.24
N ASP A 48 -1.59 -9.18 -18.99
CA ASP A 48 -2.11 -10.49 -18.57
C ASP A 48 -3.18 -10.37 -17.46
N ASP A 49 -3.60 -9.15 -17.10
CA ASP A 49 -4.40 -8.87 -15.87
C ASP A 49 -3.82 -9.58 -14.62
N TYR A 50 -2.53 -9.92 -14.70
CA TYR A 50 -1.85 -10.67 -13.67
C TYR A 50 -1.15 -9.71 -12.72
N SER A 51 -1.62 -9.70 -11.48
CA SER A 51 -0.95 -9.01 -10.39
C SER A 51 -0.61 -10.00 -9.28
N TYR A 52 0.54 -9.84 -8.68
CA TYR A 52 0.93 -10.61 -7.51
C TYR A 52 1.64 -9.74 -6.49
N LYS A 53 1.55 -10.18 -5.24
CA LYS A 53 2.17 -9.53 -4.09
C LYS A 53 3.35 -10.37 -3.62
N ILE A 54 4.49 -9.72 -3.34
CA ILE A 54 5.68 -10.37 -2.81
C ILE A 54 6.34 -9.50 -1.74
N ASN A 55 6.67 -10.11 -0.61
CA ASN A 55 7.47 -9.46 0.43
C ASN A 55 8.95 -9.72 0.15
N TYR A 56 9.79 -8.72 0.31
CA TYR A 56 11.21 -8.82 0.04
C TYR A 56 12.01 -7.86 0.91
N PRO A 57 13.30 -8.16 1.20
CA PRO A 57 14.18 -7.24 1.90
C PRO A 57 14.44 -5.99 1.06
N ALA A 58 14.28 -4.81 1.64
CA ALA A 58 14.47 -3.52 0.94
C ALA A 58 15.84 -3.39 0.26
N LYS A 59 16.87 -4.04 0.81
CA LYS A 59 18.22 -4.10 0.23
C LYS A 59 18.28 -4.64 -1.19
N LYS A 60 17.29 -5.42 -1.62
CA LYS A 60 17.21 -5.94 -3.00
C LYS A 60 16.69 -4.93 -4.00
N VAL A 61 16.15 -3.81 -3.54
CA VAL A 61 15.49 -2.77 -4.35
C VAL A 61 14.24 -3.29 -5.08
N LEU A 62 14.36 -4.36 -5.84
CA LEU A 62 13.25 -5.10 -6.46
C LEU A 62 13.46 -6.60 -6.27
N PRO A 63 12.39 -7.41 -6.13
CA PRO A 63 12.51 -8.85 -5.91
C PRO A 63 13.34 -9.57 -6.96
N ASP A 64 13.22 -9.16 -8.21
CA ASP A 64 13.82 -9.79 -9.39
C ASP A 64 14.69 -8.81 -10.21
N LEU A 65 15.30 -7.84 -9.55
CA LEU A 65 16.11 -6.79 -10.18
C LEU A 65 17.16 -7.36 -11.14
N ASN A 66 17.88 -8.41 -10.72
CA ASN A 66 18.94 -9.03 -11.54
C ASN A 66 18.45 -9.60 -12.87
N ASP A 67 17.21 -10.08 -12.91
CA ASP A 67 16.62 -10.60 -14.14
C ASP A 67 16.05 -9.47 -15.01
N LEU A 68 15.55 -8.41 -14.36
CA LEU A 68 15.04 -7.23 -15.05
C LEU A 68 16.14 -6.47 -15.78
N ILE A 69 17.30 -6.25 -15.16
CA ILE A 69 18.43 -5.54 -15.80
C ILE A 69 19.04 -6.33 -16.97
N LYS A 70 18.86 -7.66 -17.04
CA LYS A 70 19.28 -8.46 -18.20
C LYS A 70 18.30 -8.35 -19.35
N ARG A 71 17.04 -8.06 -19.07
CA ARG A 71 15.95 -8.09 -20.05
C ARG A 71 15.57 -6.71 -20.58
N TYR A 72 15.69 -5.69 -19.75
CA TYR A 72 15.25 -4.32 -20.04
C TYR A 72 16.40 -3.34 -19.97
N ASN A 73 16.38 -2.39 -20.88
CA ASN A 73 17.44 -1.37 -20.97
C ASN A 73 17.23 -0.20 -19.99
N THR A 74 16.00 0.00 -19.52
CA THR A 74 15.64 1.11 -18.64
C THR A 74 14.84 0.65 -17.44
N ILE A 75 15.26 1.09 -16.27
CA ILE A 75 14.47 0.96 -15.04
C ILE A 75 14.30 2.38 -14.47
N MET A 76 13.08 2.75 -14.22
CA MET A 76 12.74 4.03 -13.61
C MET A 76 12.18 3.82 -12.22
N PHE A 77 12.64 4.61 -11.27
CA PHE A 77 12.14 4.65 -9.90
C PHE A 77 11.54 6.02 -9.63
N CYS A 78 10.30 6.04 -9.13
CA CYS A 78 9.62 7.25 -8.71
C CYS A 78 9.22 7.12 -7.25
N PRO A 79 9.65 8.02 -6.36
CA PRO A 79 9.29 7.94 -4.96
C PRO A 79 7.79 8.16 -4.77
N LEU A 80 7.23 7.46 -3.80
CA LEU A 80 5.87 7.65 -3.32
C LEU A 80 5.96 8.24 -1.92
N HIS A 81 5.23 9.30 -1.69
CA HIS A 81 5.30 10.02 -0.43
C HIS A 81 3.93 10.48 0.02
N PHE A 82 3.76 10.56 1.32
CA PHE A 82 2.65 11.21 1.99
C PHE A 82 3.22 12.38 2.81
N GLN A 83 2.90 13.61 2.41
CA GLN A 83 3.53 14.81 2.94
C GLN A 83 5.06 14.71 2.83
N GLU A 84 5.77 14.69 3.95
CA GLU A 84 7.24 14.58 4.00
C GLU A 84 7.75 13.13 4.21
N GLN A 85 6.84 12.16 4.30
CA GLN A 85 7.20 10.75 4.51
C GLN A 85 7.24 9.99 3.21
N VAL A 86 8.35 9.31 2.94
CA VAL A 86 8.44 8.33 1.86
C VAL A 86 7.73 7.05 2.33
N ILE A 87 6.70 6.66 1.58
CA ILE A 87 5.93 5.44 1.84
C ILE A 87 6.35 4.27 0.97
N GLY A 88 7.19 4.54 -0.02
CA GLY A 88 7.66 3.53 -0.96
C GLY A 88 8.13 4.15 -2.27
N TYR A 89 8.08 3.37 -3.33
CA TYR A 89 8.38 3.82 -4.69
C TYR A 89 7.60 3.02 -5.72
N TYR A 90 7.35 3.66 -6.84
CA TYR A 90 6.88 3.03 -8.06
C TYR A 90 8.11 2.71 -8.93
N ALA A 91 8.21 1.46 -9.41
CA ALA A 91 9.24 1.03 -10.33
C ALA A 91 8.60 0.63 -11.66
N ALA A 92 9.16 1.10 -12.76
CA ALA A 92 8.75 0.70 -14.11
C ALA A 92 9.97 0.28 -14.92
N VAL A 93 9.82 -0.78 -15.71
CA VAL A 93 10.86 -1.28 -16.60
C VAL A 93 10.34 -1.35 -18.03
N ALA A 94 11.14 -0.87 -18.98
CA ALA A 94 10.81 -0.90 -20.40
C ALA A 94 12.08 -0.85 -21.26
N ASP A 95 11.94 -1.30 -22.51
CA ASP A 95 13.04 -1.23 -23.46
C ASP A 95 13.29 0.19 -23.99
N ASP A 96 12.22 1.00 -24.13
CA ASP A 96 12.24 2.29 -24.82
C ASP A 96 11.63 3.45 -24.04
N LEU A 97 11.64 3.41 -22.71
CA LEU A 97 10.97 4.41 -21.88
C LEU A 97 11.53 5.83 -22.08
N LEU A 98 12.82 5.94 -22.42
CA LEU A 98 13.51 7.22 -22.62
C LEU A 98 13.47 7.73 -24.06
N VAL A 99 13.03 6.91 -25.01
CA VAL A 99 13.03 7.28 -26.44
C VAL A 99 11.94 8.30 -26.77
N ASN A 100 10.86 8.31 -25.97
CA ASN A 100 9.77 9.26 -26.18
C ASN A 100 9.58 10.16 -24.94
N PRO A 101 9.91 11.46 -25.02
CA PRO A 101 9.71 12.41 -23.91
C PRO A 101 8.28 12.43 -23.37
N GLY A 102 7.28 12.14 -24.21
CA GLY A 102 5.89 12.04 -23.80
C GLY A 102 5.63 10.88 -22.82
N SER A 103 6.36 9.77 -22.94
CA SER A 103 6.21 8.62 -22.04
C SER A 103 6.56 8.97 -20.60
N PHE A 104 7.60 9.78 -20.40
CA PHE A 104 7.98 10.25 -19.06
C PHE A 104 6.88 11.08 -18.41
N TYR A 105 6.26 11.97 -19.15
CA TYR A 105 5.13 12.77 -18.66
C TYR A 105 3.94 11.91 -18.24
N TYR A 106 3.59 10.89 -19.03
CA TYR A 106 2.50 9.96 -18.65
C TYR A 106 2.80 9.18 -17.40
N VAL A 107 4.04 8.69 -17.25
CA VAL A 107 4.44 7.98 -16.04
C VAL A 107 4.41 8.88 -14.82
N GLN A 108 4.88 10.12 -14.95
CA GLN A 108 4.81 11.09 -13.86
C GLN A 108 3.37 11.33 -13.42
N ARG A 109 2.45 11.56 -14.37
CA ARG A 109 1.02 11.73 -14.09
C ARG A 109 0.40 10.49 -13.44
N LEU A 110 0.79 9.31 -13.89
CA LEU A 110 0.35 8.05 -13.28
C LEU A 110 0.83 7.95 -11.83
N VAL A 111 2.09 8.25 -11.57
CA VAL A 111 2.67 8.21 -10.22
C VAL A 111 2.00 9.23 -9.29
N GLU A 112 1.70 10.44 -9.78
CA GLU A 112 0.93 11.44 -9.02
C GLU A 112 -0.46 10.90 -8.64
N SER A 113 -1.16 10.26 -9.59
CA SER A 113 -2.47 9.67 -9.34
C SER A 113 -2.41 8.50 -8.35
N ILE A 114 -1.38 7.66 -8.45
CA ILE A 114 -1.14 6.56 -7.50
C ILE A 114 -0.88 7.12 -6.10
N ASN A 115 -0.04 8.14 -6.00
CA ASN A 115 0.31 8.76 -4.74
C ASN A 115 -0.93 9.32 -4.04
N GLN A 116 -1.78 10.03 -4.78
CA GLN A 116 -3.04 10.57 -4.27
C GLN A 116 -4.02 9.46 -3.84
N ALA A 117 -4.12 8.38 -4.60
CA ALA A 117 -4.97 7.23 -4.25
C ALA A 117 -4.49 6.55 -2.97
N LEU A 118 -3.18 6.37 -2.79
CA LEU A 118 -2.59 5.79 -1.58
C LEU A 118 -2.80 6.69 -0.36
N GLU A 119 -2.69 8.02 -0.54
CA GLU A 119 -2.97 9.00 0.50
C GLU A 119 -4.43 8.90 0.98
N ASN A 120 -5.38 8.90 0.06
CA ASN A 120 -6.79 8.76 0.37
C ASN A 120 -7.08 7.43 1.09
N PHE A 121 -6.51 6.34 0.60
CA PHE A 121 -6.65 5.02 1.23
C PHE A 121 -6.12 4.99 2.65
N ARG A 122 -4.97 5.61 2.90
CA ARG A 122 -4.38 5.71 4.23
C ARG A 122 -5.26 6.53 5.18
N ILE A 123 -5.75 7.68 4.73
CA ILE A 123 -6.66 8.53 5.52
C ILE A 123 -7.93 7.74 5.89
N GLU A 124 -8.54 7.07 4.93
CA GLU A 124 -9.73 6.26 5.17
C GLU A 124 -9.46 5.13 6.16
N TYR A 125 -8.33 4.44 6.04
CA TYR A 125 -7.90 3.40 6.97
C TYR A 125 -7.75 3.93 8.41
N LEU A 126 -7.07 5.06 8.59
CA LEU A 126 -6.89 5.68 9.90
C LEU A 126 -8.21 6.15 10.51
N LEU A 127 -9.09 6.75 9.71
CA LEU A 127 -10.42 7.16 10.16
C LEU A 127 -11.28 5.97 10.59
N ARG A 128 -11.25 4.87 9.85
CA ARG A 128 -11.96 3.64 10.22
C ARG A 128 -11.45 3.08 11.53
N ASN A 129 -10.13 3.03 11.72
CA ASN A 129 -9.53 2.54 12.97
C ASN A 129 -9.91 3.44 14.15
N ALA A 130 -9.80 4.75 14.01
CA ALA A 130 -10.21 5.70 15.05
C ALA A 130 -11.70 5.57 15.39
N ASN A 131 -12.58 5.43 14.40
CA ASN A 131 -14.00 5.19 14.63
C ASN A 131 -14.28 3.87 15.36
N ASN A 132 -13.53 2.81 15.02
CA ASN A 132 -13.66 1.52 15.70
C ASN A 132 -13.24 1.62 17.17
N GLU A 133 -12.13 2.30 17.46
CA GLU A 133 -11.67 2.54 18.84
C GLU A 133 -12.70 3.36 19.63
N LEU A 134 -13.23 4.43 19.03
CA LEU A 134 -14.30 5.22 19.65
C LEU A 134 -15.55 4.38 19.90
N SER A 135 -15.94 3.52 18.98
CA SER A 135 -17.09 2.63 19.11
C SER A 135 -16.90 1.65 20.28
N LEU A 136 -15.70 1.10 20.46
CA LEU A 136 -15.40 0.21 21.59
C LEU A 136 -15.46 0.94 22.93
N THR A 137 -14.97 2.16 23.03
CA THR A 137 -15.05 2.98 24.25
C THR A 137 -16.51 3.35 24.57
N HIS A 138 -17.37 3.43 23.56
CA HIS A 138 -18.81 3.66 23.78
C HIS A 138 -19.61 2.42 24.26
N LEU A 139 -19.00 1.24 24.28
CA LEU A 139 -19.65 0.01 24.76
C LEU A 139 -19.42 -0.25 26.26
N ILE A 140 -18.39 0.37 26.82
CA ILE A 140 -17.99 0.21 28.23
C ILE A 140 -18.26 1.52 28.95
N ASP A 141 -18.86 1.41 30.13
CA ASP A 141 -19.02 2.55 31.03
C ASP A 141 -17.67 2.89 31.67
N PRO A 142 -17.16 4.12 31.53
CA PRO A 142 -15.81 4.49 31.97
C PRO A 142 -15.66 4.53 33.50
N LEU A 143 -16.77 4.58 34.27
CA LEU A 143 -16.73 4.62 35.72
C LEU A 143 -16.70 3.23 36.32
N THR A 144 -17.45 2.31 35.72
CA THR A 144 -17.64 0.96 36.27
C THR A 144 -16.82 -0.10 35.56
N ASN A 145 -16.26 0.23 34.37
CA ASN A 145 -15.55 -0.67 33.46
C ASN A 145 -16.37 -1.92 33.08
N ILE A 146 -17.70 -1.78 33.03
CA ILE A 146 -18.66 -2.82 32.65
C ILE A 146 -19.33 -2.38 31.36
N TYR A 147 -19.84 -3.32 30.56
CA TYR A 147 -20.66 -2.99 29.40
C TYR A 147 -21.81 -2.07 29.78
N ASN A 148 -21.90 -0.94 29.09
CA ASN A 148 -23.08 -0.09 29.18
C ASN A 148 -24.28 -0.78 28.48
N ARG A 149 -25.45 -0.16 28.54
CA ARG A 149 -26.67 -0.73 27.93
C ARG A 149 -26.49 -1.15 26.50
N ARG A 150 -25.79 -0.34 25.69
CA ARG A 150 -25.53 -0.63 24.27
C ARG A 150 -24.57 -1.80 24.10
N GLY A 151 -23.46 -1.81 24.82
CA GLY A 151 -22.47 -2.90 24.80
C GLY A 151 -23.07 -4.24 25.24
N TYR A 152 -23.97 -4.22 26.22
CA TYR A 152 -24.68 -5.41 26.62
C TYR A 152 -25.56 -6.01 25.52
N PHE A 153 -26.36 -5.19 24.84
CA PHE A 153 -27.20 -5.66 23.75
C PHE A 153 -26.39 -6.13 22.51
N GLU A 154 -25.32 -5.44 22.15
CA GLU A 154 -24.44 -5.86 21.06
C GLU A 154 -23.81 -7.23 21.36
N ARG A 155 -23.32 -7.41 22.59
CA ARG A 155 -22.69 -8.68 23.01
C ARG A 155 -23.67 -9.85 23.07
N ILE A 156 -24.89 -9.63 23.51
CA ILE A 156 -25.95 -10.66 23.49
C ILE A 156 -26.29 -11.03 22.05
N SER A 157 -26.43 -10.05 21.17
CA SER A 157 -26.75 -10.31 19.76
C SER A 157 -25.67 -11.16 19.09
N GLU A 158 -24.39 -10.89 19.35
CA GLU A 158 -23.28 -11.71 18.86
C GLU A 158 -23.32 -13.15 19.38
N LEU A 159 -23.63 -13.33 20.67
CA LEU A 159 -23.72 -14.65 21.29
C LEU A 159 -24.92 -15.46 20.75
N MET A 160 -26.03 -14.79 20.47
CA MET A 160 -27.21 -15.44 19.89
C MET A 160 -26.97 -15.87 18.45
N LEU A 161 -26.34 -15.02 17.63
CA LEU A 161 -25.98 -15.33 16.24
C LEU A 161 -24.87 -16.39 16.14
N GLY A 162 -23.95 -16.43 17.13
CA GLY A 162 -22.91 -17.45 17.21
C GLY A 162 -23.43 -18.84 17.54
N ASN A 163 -24.51 -18.95 18.33
CA ASN A 163 -25.11 -20.23 18.72
C ASN A 163 -25.96 -20.87 17.60
N GLU A 164 -26.44 -20.11 16.61
CA GLU A 164 -27.15 -20.69 15.48
C GLU A 164 -26.24 -21.49 14.53
N LYS A 165 -24.92 -21.29 14.57
CA LYS A 165 -23.95 -22.03 13.76
C LYS A 165 -23.48 -23.36 14.34
N CYS A 166 -23.88 -23.69 15.59
CA CYS A 166 -23.48 -24.93 16.25
C CYS A 166 -24.53 -26.04 16.24
N ASN A 167 -25.70 -25.82 15.61
CA ASN A 167 -26.78 -26.80 15.53
C ASN A 167 -27.11 -27.18 14.08
N VAL A 168 -26.09 -27.70 13.35
CA VAL A 168 -26.35 -28.50 12.13
C VAL A 168 -25.37 -29.65 12.10
#